data_fa1837239536916c1b8ef7192c5a1e61
#
_entry.id   fa1837239536916c1b8ef7192c5a1e61
#
_cell.length_a   1.000
_cell.length_b   1.000
_cell.length_c   1.000
_cell.angle_alpha   90.00
_cell.angle_beta   90.00
_cell.angle_gamma   90.00
#
_symmetry.space_group_name_H-M   'P 1'
#
loop_
_entity.id
_entity.type
_entity.pdbx_description
1 polymer ?
#
loop_
_entity_poly.entity_id
_entity_poly.type
_entity_poly.pdbx_seq_one_letter_code
_entity_poly.pdbx_strand_id
1 'polypeptide(L)'
;MPNQGTGTGEDWQEHVEREDARYRDGESRLPDAADADSRQRQLTRLGNASAGAGLALLMAGRRDEAAARLARAADRYRESFEEAPPGSWGRPIGAIKARLLAGDWEGARADARWALDAGAAEADSPIGRYAAALACLTLGDDEHARIHADAIRIRDDFSQDVGDALAFLAAHDVVGYTEAVEGVLESFEQRDDYLEDIPVADTVLVLQSFAAKRGIVVELSSPLLPVN
;
A
#
# COMPACT_ATOMS: atom_id res chain seq x y z
N MET A 1 -2.71 30.60 3.34
CA MET A 1 -1.37 30.22 2.95
C MET A 1 -1.20 28.78 3.39
N PRO A 2 -1.23 27.76 2.50
CA PRO A 2 -0.91 26.40 2.90
C PRO A 2 0.57 26.33 3.25
N ASN A 3 0.84 25.67 4.38
CA ASN A 3 2.18 25.45 4.90
C ASN A 3 2.93 24.52 3.95
N GLN A 4 3.87 25.02 3.18
CA GLN A 4 4.79 24.23 2.37
C GLN A 4 5.85 23.63 3.30
N GLY A 5 5.47 22.59 4.02
CA GLY A 5 6.40 21.77 4.79
C GLY A 5 7.21 20.90 3.83
N THR A 6 8.33 21.42 3.35
CA THR A 6 9.43 20.57 2.89
C THR A 6 9.95 19.86 4.12
N GLY A 7 9.45 18.64 4.40
CA GLY A 7 9.93 17.85 5.51
C GLY A 7 11.45 17.66 5.40
N THR A 8 12.18 18.25 6.35
CA THR A 8 13.62 18.05 6.46
C THR A 8 13.88 16.62 6.92
N GLY A 9 15.10 16.10 6.75
CA GLY A 9 15.42 14.75 7.21
C GLY A 9 15.19 14.54 8.73
N GLU A 10 15.12 15.62 9.51
CA GLU A 10 14.77 15.60 10.94
C GLU A 10 13.28 15.28 11.15
N ASP A 11 12.38 15.86 10.35
CA ASP A 11 10.93 15.62 10.47
C ASP A 11 10.59 14.13 10.19
N TRP A 12 11.23 13.50 9.21
CA TRP A 12 11.00 12.07 8.93
C TRP A 12 11.51 11.16 10.05
N GLN A 13 12.59 11.54 10.74
CA GLN A 13 13.09 10.79 11.88
C GLN A 13 12.09 10.80 13.05
N GLU A 14 11.43 11.92 13.31
CA GLU A 14 10.39 12.00 14.34
C GLU A 14 9.21 11.05 14.03
N HIS A 15 8.79 10.99 12.77
CA HIS A 15 7.78 10.02 12.34
C HIS A 15 8.22 8.58 12.59
N VAL A 16 9.45 8.22 12.24
CA VAL A 16 9.99 6.87 12.48
C VAL A 16 9.99 6.54 13.98
N GLU A 17 10.46 7.43 14.83
CA GLU A 17 10.53 7.21 16.27
C GLU A 17 9.13 7.06 16.89
N ARG A 18 8.17 7.88 16.45
CA ARG A 18 6.78 7.82 16.89
C ARG A 18 6.17 6.46 16.54
N GLU A 19 6.30 6.03 15.29
CA GLU A 19 5.69 4.78 14.83
C GLU A 19 6.40 3.55 15.41
N ASP A 20 7.72 3.56 15.55
CA ASP A 20 8.45 2.50 16.25
C ASP A 20 8.07 2.42 17.75
N ALA A 21 7.78 3.55 18.40
CA ALA A 21 7.29 3.57 19.78
C ALA A 21 5.85 3.00 19.86
N ARG A 22 4.96 3.37 18.93
CA ARG A 22 3.59 2.82 18.83
C ARG A 22 3.61 1.32 18.58
N TYR A 23 4.53 0.85 17.72
CA TYR A 23 4.71 -0.58 17.47
C TYR A 23 5.10 -1.32 18.75
N ARG A 24 6.16 -0.87 19.46
CA ARG A 24 6.64 -1.51 20.70
C ARG A 24 5.56 -1.55 21.79
N ASP A 25 4.86 -0.44 21.99
CA ASP A 25 3.76 -0.35 22.96
C ASP A 25 2.60 -1.29 22.58
N GLY A 26 2.22 -1.30 21.31
CA GLY A 26 1.18 -2.20 20.81
C GLY A 26 1.57 -3.69 20.91
N GLU A 27 2.82 -4.02 20.60
CA GLU A 27 3.33 -5.39 20.68
C GLU A 27 3.34 -5.90 22.14
N SER A 28 3.70 -5.04 23.09
CA SER A 28 3.67 -5.40 24.52
C SER A 28 2.27 -5.72 25.06
N ARG A 29 1.23 -5.16 24.42
CA ARG A 29 -0.18 -5.38 24.78
C ARG A 29 -0.84 -6.54 24.03
N LEU A 30 -0.20 -7.08 23.02
CA LEU A 30 -0.78 -8.15 22.18
C LEU A 30 -1.14 -9.42 22.98
N PRO A 31 -0.32 -9.88 23.97
CA PRO A 31 -0.66 -11.04 24.80
C PRO A 31 -1.92 -10.86 25.65
N ASP A 32 -2.29 -9.62 25.97
CA ASP A 32 -3.42 -9.27 26.82
C ASP A 32 -4.72 -9.06 26.03
N ALA A 33 -4.74 -9.35 24.74
CA ALA A 33 -5.92 -9.24 23.91
C ALA A 33 -7.03 -10.18 24.41
N ALA A 34 -8.20 -9.62 24.74
CA ALA A 34 -9.27 -10.33 25.41
C ALA A 34 -9.92 -11.42 24.54
N ASP A 35 -9.90 -11.25 23.23
CA ASP A 35 -10.53 -12.13 22.24
C ASP A 35 -9.85 -11.99 20.85
N ALA A 36 -10.24 -12.84 19.93
CA ALA A 36 -9.75 -12.87 18.55
C ALA A 36 -9.96 -11.50 17.83
N ASP A 37 -11.11 -10.86 18.06
CA ASP A 37 -11.42 -9.57 17.44
C ASP A 37 -10.50 -8.44 17.96
N SER A 38 -10.25 -8.40 19.25
CA SER A 38 -9.29 -7.46 19.86
C SER A 38 -7.87 -7.73 19.36
N ARG A 39 -7.48 -9.01 19.25
CA ARG A 39 -6.17 -9.42 18.77
C ARG A 39 -5.95 -9.04 17.31
N GLN A 40 -6.90 -9.35 16.41
CA GLN A 40 -6.75 -9.00 14.99
C GLN A 40 -6.70 -7.48 14.77
N ARG A 41 -7.48 -6.69 15.52
CA ARG A 41 -7.39 -5.22 15.47
C ARG A 41 -6.03 -4.71 15.96
N GLN A 42 -5.49 -5.30 17.03
CA GLN A 42 -4.16 -4.93 17.52
C GLN A 42 -3.08 -5.27 16.50
N LEU A 43 -3.14 -6.44 15.87
CA LEU A 43 -2.23 -6.83 14.78
C LEU A 43 -2.30 -5.87 13.59
N THR A 44 -3.51 -5.42 13.21
CA THR A 44 -3.67 -4.39 12.17
C THR A 44 -2.97 -3.08 12.54
N ARG A 45 -3.13 -2.62 13.79
CA ARG A 45 -2.45 -1.40 14.28
C ARG A 45 -0.93 -1.55 14.27
N LEU A 46 -0.42 -2.73 14.61
CA LEU A 46 1.01 -3.05 14.51
C LEU A 46 1.49 -3.02 13.05
N GLY A 47 0.70 -3.58 12.14
CA GLY A 47 0.95 -3.50 10.71
C GLY A 47 1.03 -2.06 10.23
N ASN A 48 0.03 -1.24 10.60
CA ASN A 48 -0.03 0.18 10.24
C ASN A 48 1.19 0.96 10.79
N ALA A 49 1.50 0.82 12.08
CA ALA A 49 2.64 1.51 12.68
C ALA A 49 3.96 1.11 12.00
N SER A 50 4.14 -0.19 11.71
CA SER A 50 5.34 -0.66 11.02
C SER A 50 5.41 -0.16 9.57
N ALA A 51 4.26 -0.09 8.87
CA ALA A 51 4.17 0.48 7.52
C ALA A 51 4.48 1.99 7.53
N GLY A 52 3.91 2.72 8.49
CA GLY A 52 4.17 4.15 8.67
C GLY A 52 5.65 4.45 8.89
N ALA A 53 6.30 3.71 9.80
CA ALA A 53 7.75 3.84 10.00
C ALA A 53 8.54 3.54 8.71
N GLY A 54 8.12 2.51 7.95
CA GLY A 54 8.72 2.16 6.67
C GLY A 54 8.57 3.27 5.62
N LEU A 55 7.38 3.86 5.50
CA LEU A 55 7.13 4.99 4.59
C LEU A 55 7.98 6.21 4.94
N ALA A 56 8.05 6.58 6.22
CA ALA A 56 8.90 7.68 6.68
C ALA A 56 10.39 7.43 6.38
N LEU A 57 10.86 6.19 6.52
CA LEU A 57 12.24 5.81 6.16
C LEU A 57 12.49 5.88 4.65
N LEU A 58 11.50 5.54 3.81
CA LEU A 58 11.61 5.74 2.35
C LEU A 58 11.79 7.21 2.00
N MET A 59 11.00 8.09 2.62
CA MET A 59 11.11 9.54 2.44
C MET A 59 12.47 10.08 2.92
N ALA A 60 13.03 9.50 3.98
CA ALA A 60 14.36 9.81 4.47
C ALA A 60 15.51 9.21 3.63
N GLY A 61 15.21 8.46 2.56
CA GLY A 61 16.21 7.78 1.70
C GLY A 61 16.85 6.53 2.34
N ARG A 62 16.35 6.06 3.49
CA ARG A 62 16.89 4.93 4.28
C ARG A 62 16.27 3.60 3.85
N ARG A 63 16.50 3.20 2.61
CA ARG A 63 15.79 2.08 1.95
C ARG A 63 15.93 0.73 2.66
N ASP A 64 17.12 0.36 3.15
CA ASP A 64 17.34 -0.93 3.82
C ASP A 64 16.57 -1.01 5.15
N GLU A 65 16.52 0.08 5.90
CA GLU A 65 15.77 0.16 7.14
C GLU A 65 14.26 0.18 6.88
N ALA A 66 13.82 0.86 5.82
CA ALA A 66 12.44 0.85 5.36
C ALA A 66 11.99 -0.57 5.02
N ALA A 67 12.81 -1.32 4.27
CA ALA A 67 12.51 -2.69 3.87
C ALA A 67 12.24 -3.60 5.09
N ALA A 68 13.01 -3.47 6.15
CA ALA A 68 12.81 -4.26 7.37
C ALA A 68 11.47 -3.92 8.07
N ARG A 69 11.07 -2.62 8.11
CA ARG A 69 9.79 -2.20 8.70
C ARG A 69 8.61 -2.64 7.84
N LEU A 70 8.71 -2.48 6.52
CA LEU A 70 7.68 -2.88 5.56
C LEU A 70 7.47 -4.39 5.54
N ALA A 71 8.54 -5.20 5.60
CA ALA A 71 8.42 -6.65 5.70
C ALA A 71 7.66 -7.06 6.99
N ARG A 72 8.01 -6.47 8.11
CA ARG A 72 7.31 -6.68 9.38
C ARG A 72 5.83 -6.27 9.30
N ALA A 73 5.51 -5.18 8.60
CA ALA A 73 4.13 -4.76 8.39
C ALA A 73 3.33 -5.81 7.63
N ALA A 74 3.89 -6.36 6.54
CA ALA A 74 3.25 -7.41 5.76
C ALA A 74 2.93 -8.64 6.61
N ASP A 75 3.86 -9.08 7.46
CA ASP A 75 3.66 -10.22 8.36
C ASP A 75 2.50 -9.96 9.35
N ARG A 76 2.42 -8.75 9.94
CA ARG A 76 1.33 -8.38 10.85
C ARG A 76 -0.03 -8.30 10.16
N TYR A 77 -0.09 -7.82 8.92
CA TYR A 77 -1.33 -7.84 8.15
C TYR A 77 -1.80 -9.27 7.85
N ARG A 78 -0.90 -10.20 7.54
CA ARG A 78 -1.24 -11.62 7.36
C ARG A 78 -1.80 -12.24 8.63
N GLU A 79 -1.07 -12.11 9.77
CA GLU A 79 -1.55 -12.59 11.07
C GLU A 79 -2.93 -12.01 11.41
N SER A 80 -3.13 -10.71 11.18
CA SER A 80 -4.40 -10.04 11.44
C SER A 80 -5.56 -10.62 10.63
N PHE A 81 -5.30 -11.04 9.39
CA PHE A 81 -6.34 -11.54 8.50
C PHE A 81 -6.92 -12.88 8.94
N GLU A 82 -6.15 -13.72 9.63
CA GLU A 82 -6.58 -15.04 10.09
C GLU A 82 -7.82 -14.99 11.01
N GLU A 83 -7.94 -13.93 11.80
CA GLU A 83 -9.05 -13.72 12.74
C GLU A 83 -9.95 -12.54 12.35
N ALA A 84 -9.73 -11.99 11.16
CA ALA A 84 -10.46 -10.82 10.69
C ALA A 84 -11.86 -11.16 10.18
N PRO A 85 -12.83 -10.23 10.28
CA PRO A 85 -14.13 -10.40 9.65
C PRO A 85 -14.01 -10.64 8.13
N PRO A 86 -14.93 -11.39 7.51
CA PRO A 86 -14.98 -11.55 6.06
C PRO A 86 -14.97 -10.20 5.34
N GLY A 87 -14.28 -10.11 4.21
CA GLY A 87 -14.17 -8.88 3.43
C GLY A 87 -13.11 -7.89 3.93
N SER A 88 -12.26 -8.29 4.87
CA SER A 88 -11.17 -7.46 5.40
C SER A 88 -9.99 -7.28 4.43
N TRP A 89 -10.29 -6.99 3.17
CA TRP A 89 -9.32 -6.94 2.05
C TRP A 89 -8.20 -5.90 2.21
N GLY A 90 -8.37 -4.92 3.08
CA GLY A 90 -7.31 -3.96 3.40
C GLY A 90 -6.02 -4.61 3.91
N ARG A 91 -6.10 -5.80 4.53
CA ARG A 91 -4.92 -6.52 5.04
C ARG A 91 -4.10 -7.16 3.93
N PRO A 92 -4.68 -7.96 3.01
CA PRO A 92 -3.94 -8.43 1.82
C PRO A 92 -3.37 -7.30 0.97
N ILE A 93 -4.12 -6.22 0.78
CA ILE A 93 -3.63 -5.02 0.09
C ILE A 93 -2.40 -4.45 0.81
N GLY A 94 -2.49 -4.26 2.13
CA GLY A 94 -1.39 -3.73 2.94
C GLY A 94 -0.15 -4.62 2.88
N ALA A 95 -0.32 -5.95 2.94
CA ALA A 95 0.78 -6.90 2.83
C ALA A 95 1.49 -6.82 1.47
N ILE A 96 0.74 -6.90 0.37
CA ILE A 96 1.29 -6.80 -0.99
C ILE A 96 2.01 -5.46 -1.19
N LYS A 97 1.36 -4.33 -0.83
CA LYS A 97 1.95 -2.99 -0.95
C LYS A 97 3.25 -2.89 -0.16
N ALA A 98 3.26 -3.35 1.09
CA ALA A 98 4.44 -3.31 1.95
C ALA A 98 5.61 -4.11 1.35
N ARG A 99 5.38 -5.32 0.85
CA ARG A 99 6.43 -6.11 0.16
C ARG A 99 6.95 -5.43 -1.09
N LEU A 100 6.08 -4.87 -1.92
CA LEU A 100 6.48 -4.14 -3.14
C LEU A 100 7.35 -2.93 -2.81
N LEU A 101 6.96 -2.13 -1.80
CA LEU A 101 7.72 -0.97 -1.35
C LEU A 101 9.04 -1.34 -0.67
N ALA A 102 9.12 -2.53 -0.06
CA ALA A 102 10.36 -3.11 0.45
C ALA A 102 11.29 -3.62 -0.67
N GLY A 103 10.83 -3.70 -1.92
CA GLY A 103 11.56 -4.35 -3.02
C GLY A 103 11.54 -5.88 -2.95
N ASP A 104 10.77 -6.47 -2.03
CA ASP A 104 10.62 -7.92 -1.84
C ASP A 104 9.56 -8.48 -2.80
N TRP A 105 9.93 -8.64 -4.06
CA TRP A 105 9.04 -9.20 -5.09
C TRP A 105 8.68 -10.68 -4.88
N GLU A 106 9.52 -11.44 -4.21
CA GLU A 106 9.23 -12.84 -3.90
C GLU A 106 8.15 -12.93 -2.83
N GLY A 107 8.31 -12.20 -1.73
CA GLY A 107 7.30 -12.07 -0.69
C GLY A 107 5.99 -11.47 -1.24
N ALA A 108 6.07 -10.44 -2.09
CA ALA A 108 4.89 -9.85 -2.72
C ALA A 108 4.10 -10.88 -3.55
N ARG A 109 4.79 -11.75 -4.32
CA ARG A 109 4.12 -12.85 -5.06
C ARG A 109 3.50 -13.89 -4.14
N ALA A 110 4.14 -14.20 -3.01
CA ALA A 110 3.57 -15.11 -2.02
C ALA A 110 2.29 -14.52 -1.39
N ASP A 111 2.32 -13.22 -1.06
CA ASP A 111 1.16 -12.52 -0.53
C ASP A 111 0.04 -12.33 -1.57
N ALA A 112 0.40 -12.15 -2.85
CA ALA A 112 -0.56 -12.08 -3.95
C ALA A 112 -1.30 -13.41 -4.16
N ARG A 113 -0.60 -14.56 -4.16
CA ARG A 113 -1.24 -15.88 -4.23
C ARG A 113 -2.17 -16.10 -3.05
N TRP A 114 -1.69 -15.80 -1.84
CA TRP A 114 -2.51 -15.88 -0.63
C TRP A 114 -3.77 -15.02 -0.72
N ALA A 115 -3.72 -13.80 -1.24
CA ALA A 115 -4.90 -12.94 -1.41
C ALA A 115 -5.92 -13.56 -2.37
N LEU A 116 -5.46 -14.16 -3.49
CA LEU A 116 -6.34 -14.86 -4.43
C LEU A 116 -6.93 -16.13 -3.82
N ASP A 117 -6.11 -16.94 -3.14
CA ASP A 117 -6.54 -18.17 -2.45
C ASP A 117 -7.56 -17.86 -1.33
N ALA A 118 -7.50 -16.67 -0.74
CA ALA A 118 -8.46 -16.17 0.23
C ALA A 118 -9.78 -15.66 -0.41
N GLY A 119 -9.89 -15.66 -1.73
CA GLY A 119 -11.12 -15.31 -2.46
C GLY A 119 -11.20 -13.85 -2.89
N ALA A 120 -10.08 -13.13 -3.04
CA ALA A 120 -10.11 -11.73 -3.49
C ALA A 120 -10.71 -11.59 -4.91
N ALA A 121 -10.48 -12.57 -5.78
CA ALA A 121 -10.97 -12.56 -7.15
C ALA A 121 -12.51 -12.68 -7.23
N GLU A 122 -13.14 -13.34 -6.27
CA GLU A 122 -14.58 -13.56 -6.17
C GLU A 122 -15.31 -12.44 -5.41
N ALA A 123 -14.56 -11.50 -4.82
CA ALA A 123 -15.14 -10.43 -4.03
C ALA A 123 -15.93 -9.43 -4.90
N ASP A 124 -17.14 -9.10 -4.49
CA ASP A 124 -17.98 -8.09 -5.17
C ASP A 124 -17.64 -6.65 -4.76
N SER A 125 -16.99 -6.47 -3.61
CA SER A 125 -16.64 -5.15 -3.11
C SER A 125 -15.50 -4.52 -3.92
N PRO A 126 -15.48 -3.18 -4.11
CA PRO A 126 -14.40 -2.52 -4.85
C PRO A 126 -13.03 -2.74 -4.20
N ILE A 127 -12.98 -2.80 -2.88
CA ILE A 127 -11.74 -3.05 -2.14
C ILE A 127 -11.22 -4.49 -2.36
N GLY A 128 -12.12 -5.47 -2.52
CA GLY A 128 -11.75 -6.85 -2.88
C GLY A 128 -11.25 -6.93 -4.32
N ARG A 129 -11.93 -6.27 -5.26
CA ARG A 129 -11.48 -6.15 -6.65
C ARG A 129 -10.11 -5.46 -6.75
N TYR A 130 -9.87 -4.44 -5.93
CA TYR A 130 -8.56 -3.80 -5.85
C TYR A 130 -7.48 -4.76 -5.33
N ALA A 131 -7.77 -5.54 -4.29
CA ALA A 131 -6.85 -6.58 -3.80
C ALA A 131 -6.52 -7.59 -4.90
N ALA A 132 -7.52 -8.05 -5.66
CA ALA A 132 -7.33 -8.97 -6.78
C ALA A 132 -6.51 -8.35 -7.92
N ALA A 133 -6.79 -7.10 -8.30
CA ALA A 133 -6.02 -6.39 -9.33
C ALA A 133 -4.54 -6.26 -8.94
N LEU A 134 -4.24 -5.85 -7.69
CA LEU A 134 -2.87 -5.79 -7.17
C LEU A 134 -2.20 -7.17 -7.19
N ALA A 135 -2.92 -8.21 -6.76
CA ALA A 135 -2.39 -9.56 -6.74
C ALA A 135 -2.05 -10.06 -8.16
N CYS A 136 -2.95 -9.87 -9.12
CA CYS A 136 -2.73 -10.27 -10.51
C CYS A 136 -1.56 -9.49 -11.14
N LEU A 137 -1.47 -8.17 -10.95
CA LEU A 137 -0.32 -7.38 -11.43
C LEU A 137 1.01 -7.83 -10.82
N THR A 138 1.01 -8.20 -9.53
CA THR A 138 2.19 -8.72 -8.83
C THR A 138 2.65 -10.05 -9.40
N LEU A 139 1.71 -10.90 -9.81
CA LEU A 139 1.98 -12.21 -10.41
C LEU A 139 2.33 -12.13 -11.91
N GLY A 140 2.08 -10.98 -12.55
CA GLY A 140 2.26 -10.79 -13.99
C GLY A 140 1.08 -11.32 -14.84
N ASP A 141 -0.05 -11.52 -14.21
CA ASP A 141 -1.32 -11.90 -14.86
C ASP A 141 -2.08 -10.63 -15.26
N ASP A 142 -1.62 -9.99 -16.33
CA ASP A 142 -2.16 -8.70 -16.78
C ASP A 142 -3.59 -8.84 -17.32
N GLU A 143 -3.99 -10.00 -17.84
CA GLU A 143 -5.35 -10.25 -18.32
C GLU A 143 -6.38 -10.17 -17.19
N HIS A 144 -6.17 -10.93 -16.11
CA HIS A 144 -7.07 -10.89 -14.96
C HIS A 144 -6.97 -9.58 -14.17
N ALA A 145 -5.76 -9.00 -14.10
CA ALA A 145 -5.58 -7.66 -13.50
C ALA A 145 -6.47 -6.63 -14.18
N ARG A 146 -6.54 -6.66 -15.53
CA ARG A 146 -7.38 -5.77 -16.33
C ARG A 146 -8.86 -5.94 -16.01
N ILE A 147 -9.33 -7.20 -15.92
CA ILE A 147 -10.75 -7.49 -15.60
C ILE A 147 -11.13 -6.86 -14.24
N HIS A 148 -10.29 -7.05 -13.21
CA HIS A 148 -10.57 -6.49 -11.89
C HIS A 148 -10.45 -4.96 -11.87
N ALA A 149 -9.49 -4.38 -12.57
CA ALA A 149 -9.32 -2.93 -12.69
C ALA A 149 -10.51 -2.30 -13.43
N ASP A 150 -10.96 -2.86 -14.55
CA ASP A 150 -12.13 -2.37 -15.29
C ASP A 150 -13.43 -2.43 -14.44
N ALA A 151 -13.55 -3.42 -13.54
CA ALA A 151 -14.66 -3.49 -12.61
C ALA A 151 -14.63 -2.43 -11.51
N ILE A 152 -13.45 -1.89 -11.18
CA ILE A 152 -13.30 -0.80 -10.18
C ILE A 152 -13.58 0.56 -10.82
N ARG A 153 -13.03 0.84 -12.00
CA ARG A 153 -13.05 2.16 -12.65
C ARG A 153 -14.45 2.66 -13.01
N ILE A 154 -15.44 1.79 -13.07
CA ILE A 154 -16.84 2.13 -13.31
C ILE A 154 -17.66 2.38 -12.05
N ARG A 155 -17.02 2.40 -10.88
CA ARG A 155 -17.67 2.52 -9.57
C ARG A 155 -17.52 3.91 -8.98
N ASP A 156 -18.59 4.42 -8.39
CA ASP A 156 -18.61 5.73 -7.73
C ASP A 156 -18.05 5.67 -6.29
N ASP A 157 -17.93 4.46 -5.72
CA ASP A 157 -17.46 4.23 -4.34
C ASP A 157 -15.97 3.83 -4.24
N PHE A 158 -15.21 4.07 -5.32
CA PHE A 158 -13.77 3.85 -5.38
C PHE A 158 -13.10 4.92 -6.26
N SER A 159 -11.79 5.16 -6.05
CA SER A 159 -11.02 6.12 -6.87
C SER A 159 -10.93 5.64 -8.31
N GLN A 160 -11.50 6.42 -9.25
CA GLN A 160 -11.44 6.12 -10.67
C GLN A 160 -10.00 6.13 -11.17
N ASP A 161 -9.18 7.12 -10.79
CA ASP A 161 -7.79 7.23 -11.23
C ASP A 161 -6.94 6.02 -10.83
N VAL A 162 -7.18 5.44 -9.64
CA VAL A 162 -6.53 4.20 -9.23
C VAL A 162 -6.96 3.03 -10.12
N GLY A 163 -8.25 2.90 -10.41
CA GLY A 163 -8.77 1.89 -11.33
C GLY A 163 -8.19 2.03 -12.74
N ASP A 164 -8.13 3.26 -13.25
CA ASP A 164 -7.56 3.60 -14.54
C ASP A 164 -6.07 3.28 -14.61
N ALA A 165 -5.29 3.68 -13.60
CA ALA A 165 -3.86 3.39 -13.55
C ALA A 165 -3.57 1.88 -13.57
N LEU A 166 -4.32 1.07 -12.81
CA LEU A 166 -4.19 -0.39 -12.84
C LEU A 166 -4.57 -0.99 -14.20
N ALA A 167 -5.66 -0.50 -14.81
CA ALA A 167 -6.12 -0.98 -16.11
C ALA A 167 -5.11 -0.65 -17.23
N PHE A 168 -4.54 0.55 -17.22
CA PHE A 168 -3.54 0.98 -18.20
C PHE A 168 -2.19 0.27 -17.99
N LEU A 169 -1.78 0.02 -16.74
CA LEU A 169 -0.61 -0.84 -16.45
C LEU A 169 -0.78 -2.23 -17.02
N ALA A 170 -1.94 -2.86 -16.81
CA ALA A 170 -2.25 -4.17 -17.33
C ALA A 170 -2.34 -4.19 -18.87
N ALA A 171 -2.73 -3.08 -19.48
CA ALA A 171 -2.77 -2.92 -20.94
C ALA A 171 -1.42 -2.52 -21.56
N HIS A 172 -0.40 -2.25 -20.76
CA HIS A 172 0.88 -1.66 -21.19
C HIS A 172 0.69 -0.31 -21.93
N ASP A 173 -0.38 0.42 -21.61
CA ASP A 173 -0.68 1.75 -22.17
C ASP A 173 0.06 2.82 -21.36
N VAL A 174 1.20 3.26 -21.89
CA VAL A 174 2.06 4.24 -21.22
C VAL A 174 1.38 5.60 -21.09
N VAL A 175 0.64 6.04 -22.11
CA VAL A 175 0.00 7.37 -22.12
C VAL A 175 -1.13 7.40 -21.09
N GLY A 176 -2.06 6.44 -21.16
CA GLY A 176 -3.16 6.34 -20.21
C GLY A 176 -2.67 6.16 -18.77
N TYR A 177 -1.61 5.36 -18.57
CA TYR A 177 -1.02 5.20 -17.25
C TYR A 177 -0.44 6.51 -16.70
N THR A 178 0.26 7.28 -17.54
CA THR A 178 0.84 8.57 -17.12
C THR A 178 -0.24 9.52 -16.60
N GLU A 179 -1.29 9.72 -17.39
CA GLU A 179 -2.42 10.58 -17.01
C GLU A 179 -3.10 10.10 -15.71
N ALA A 180 -3.33 8.80 -15.60
CA ALA A 180 -4.00 8.23 -14.43
C ALA A 180 -3.14 8.31 -13.16
N VAL A 181 -1.83 8.04 -13.23
CA VAL A 181 -0.97 8.10 -12.04
C VAL A 181 -0.74 9.54 -11.56
N GLU A 182 -0.73 10.52 -12.46
CA GLU A 182 -0.75 11.93 -12.11
C GLU A 182 -2.04 12.29 -11.36
N GLY A 183 -3.21 11.84 -11.84
CA GLY A 183 -4.49 12.01 -11.13
C GLY A 183 -4.51 11.38 -9.75
N VAL A 184 -3.92 10.17 -9.60
CA VAL A 184 -3.76 9.56 -8.27
C VAL A 184 -2.89 10.45 -7.37
N LEU A 185 -1.78 10.99 -7.87
CA LEU A 185 -0.89 11.87 -7.10
C LEU A 185 -1.61 13.15 -6.69
N GLU A 186 -2.32 13.82 -7.60
CA GLU A 186 -3.12 15.00 -7.30
C GLU A 186 -4.17 14.73 -6.20
N SER A 187 -4.83 13.56 -6.25
CA SER A 187 -5.75 13.13 -5.19
C SER A 187 -5.06 13.01 -3.83
N PHE A 188 -3.80 12.55 -3.78
CA PHE A 188 -3.01 12.51 -2.54
C PHE A 188 -2.62 13.91 -2.06
N GLU A 189 -2.26 14.83 -2.94
CA GLU A 189 -1.89 16.21 -2.60
C GLU A 189 -3.06 17.03 -2.05
N GLN A 190 -4.30 16.63 -2.37
CA GLN A 190 -5.52 17.28 -1.90
C GLN A 190 -6.07 16.68 -0.59
N ARG A 191 -5.43 15.64 -0.04
CA ARG A 191 -5.89 14.99 1.20
C ARG A 191 -5.34 15.69 2.44
N ASP A 192 -6.13 15.63 3.51
CA ASP A 192 -5.70 15.98 4.86
C ASP A 192 -5.34 14.73 5.69
N ASP A 193 -5.78 13.53 5.24
CA ASP A 193 -5.61 12.27 5.97
C ASP A 193 -4.66 11.30 5.24
N TYR A 194 -3.69 10.77 5.95
CA TYR A 194 -2.72 9.78 5.47
C TYR A 194 -2.63 8.60 6.43
N LEU A 195 -2.05 7.48 5.97
CA LEU A 195 -1.78 6.33 6.84
C LEU A 195 -0.88 6.78 8.00
N GLU A 196 -1.39 6.65 9.23
CA GLU A 196 -0.69 7.03 10.47
C GLU A 196 -0.18 8.49 10.46
N ASP A 197 -0.91 9.39 9.79
CA ASP A 197 -0.54 10.80 9.63
C ASP A 197 0.84 11.00 8.96
N ILE A 198 1.26 10.07 8.11
CA ILE A 198 2.51 10.14 7.36
C ILE A 198 2.21 10.57 5.91
N PRO A 199 2.59 11.79 5.51
CA PRO A 199 2.22 12.36 4.21
C PRO A 199 3.06 11.75 3.08
N VAL A 200 2.69 10.53 2.67
CA VAL A 200 3.33 9.77 1.58
C VAL A 200 2.26 9.24 0.63
N ALA A 201 2.47 9.45 -0.67
CA ALA A 201 1.60 8.90 -1.72
C ALA A 201 1.96 7.43 -2.00
N ASP A 202 1.73 6.56 -1.01
CA ASP A 202 2.13 5.15 -1.01
C ASP A 202 1.56 4.36 -2.19
N THR A 203 0.33 4.66 -2.61
CA THR A 203 -0.30 4.02 -3.78
C THR A 203 0.43 4.39 -5.07
N VAL A 204 0.86 5.65 -5.22
CA VAL A 204 1.69 6.09 -6.36
C VAL A 204 3.01 5.33 -6.40
N LEU A 205 3.69 5.17 -5.26
CA LEU A 205 4.94 4.41 -5.18
C LEU A 205 4.76 2.94 -5.60
N VAL A 206 3.65 2.32 -5.22
CA VAL A 206 3.30 0.95 -5.63
C VAL A 206 3.04 0.89 -7.14
N LEU A 207 2.27 1.84 -7.69
CA LEU A 207 2.01 1.92 -9.13
C LEU A 207 3.31 2.13 -9.92
N GLN A 208 4.21 3.00 -9.45
CA GLN A 208 5.54 3.17 -10.05
C GLN A 208 6.39 1.90 -10.00
N SER A 209 6.29 1.10 -8.91
CA SER A 209 6.98 -0.19 -8.83
C SER A 209 6.48 -1.17 -9.89
N PHE A 210 5.17 -1.23 -10.15
CA PHE A 210 4.61 -2.04 -11.24
C PHE A 210 5.01 -1.52 -12.62
N ALA A 211 5.00 -0.20 -12.81
CA ALA A 211 5.40 0.45 -14.07
C ALA A 211 6.87 0.14 -14.40
N ALA A 212 7.76 0.33 -13.44
CA ALA A 212 9.19 0.01 -13.59
C ALA A 212 9.41 -1.46 -13.97
N LYS A 213 8.66 -2.38 -13.37
CA LYS A 213 8.73 -3.81 -13.70
C LYS A 213 8.30 -4.12 -15.14
N ARG A 214 7.48 -3.26 -15.75
CA ARG A 214 7.01 -3.33 -17.14
C ARG A 214 7.82 -2.46 -18.11
N GLY A 215 8.92 -1.83 -17.63
CA GLY A 215 9.74 -0.92 -18.43
C GLY A 215 9.07 0.44 -18.71
N ILE A 216 8.02 0.78 -17.97
CA ILE A 216 7.34 2.08 -18.05
C ILE A 216 8.01 3.01 -17.03
N VAL A 217 8.47 4.17 -17.52
CA VAL A 217 9.09 5.20 -16.68
C VAL A 217 8.25 6.47 -16.79
N VAL A 218 7.75 6.94 -15.63
CA VAL A 218 7.04 8.22 -15.50
C VAL A 218 7.74 9.02 -14.41
N GLU A 219 8.19 10.22 -14.77
CA GLU A 219 8.80 11.13 -13.80
C GLU A 219 7.70 11.93 -13.09
N LEU A 220 7.55 11.66 -11.80
CA LEU A 220 6.65 12.40 -10.91
C LEU A 220 7.47 13.17 -9.88
N SER A 221 7.01 14.36 -9.55
CA SER A 221 7.64 15.22 -8.52
C SER A 221 6.58 15.73 -7.57
N SER A 222 6.74 15.42 -6.28
CA SER A 222 5.83 15.86 -5.23
C SER A 222 6.54 15.80 -3.87
N PRO A 223 6.19 16.65 -2.89
CA PRO A 223 6.66 16.51 -1.51
C PRO A 223 6.19 15.20 -0.84
N LEU A 224 5.20 14.51 -1.42
CA LEU A 224 4.67 13.22 -0.95
C LEU A 224 5.42 12.01 -1.53
N LEU A 225 6.48 12.22 -2.31
CA LEU A 225 7.31 11.20 -2.92
C LEU A 225 8.78 11.33 -2.48
N PRO A 226 9.51 10.22 -2.31
CA PRO A 226 10.94 10.27 -2.03
C PRO A 226 11.71 11.04 -3.11
N VAL A 227 12.68 11.84 -2.70
CA VAL A 227 13.62 12.47 -3.64
C VAL A 227 14.54 11.38 -4.19
N ASN A 228 14.59 11.27 -5.52
CA ASN A 228 15.46 10.33 -6.23
C ASN A 228 16.91 10.79 -6.29
#